data_b1d2652e86379d7858ecee5cf903821f
#
_entry.id   b1d2652e86379d7858ecee5cf903821f
#
_cell.length_a   1.000
_cell.length_b   1.000
_cell.length_c   1.000
_cell.angle_alpha   90.00
_cell.angle_beta   90.00
_cell.angle_gamma   90.00
#
_symmetry.space_group_name_H-M   'P 1'
#
loop_
_entity.id
_entity.type
_entity.pdbx_description
1 polymer ?
#
loop_
_entity_poly.entity_id
_entity_poly.type
_entity_poly.pdbx_seq_one_letter_code
_entity_poly.pdbx_strand_id
1 'polypeptide(L)'
;MSKIFTLLTGIIIGILLTLWFLERQKNEDIHQQSQVLLENVKHLNKMVVAEAYYNEVYSYKDSDKYLFDLLQFDKNAILMVTAKAQISYDLNQMKIRLDSVHKIINIMDIPKEQVEIFPNIQYYDIQQSSLNQFDKDDLNRINADAIEKIKSHIDLTQLRLKAKKQLLENLQNLYALSKIYGWKVEDNRLKKNLEADLVLFKN
;
A
#
# COMPACT_ATOMS: atom_id res chain seq x y z
N MET A 1 49.23 -3.48 -56.47
CA MET A 1 49.05 -2.85 -55.11
C MET A 1 47.62 -2.30 -54.89
N SER A 2 46.93 -1.78 -55.93
CA SER A 2 45.59 -1.20 -55.80
C SER A 2 44.48 -2.19 -55.32
N LYS A 3 44.49 -3.44 -55.82
CA LYS A 3 43.49 -4.46 -55.50
C LYS A 3 43.50 -4.92 -54.03
N ILE A 4 44.69 -4.96 -53.40
CA ILE A 4 44.80 -5.30 -51.93
C ILE A 4 44.32 -4.16 -51.10
N PHE A 5 44.56 -2.91 -51.51
CA PHE A 5 44.09 -1.74 -50.80
C PHE A 5 42.53 -1.62 -50.78
N THR A 6 41.88 -1.87 -51.94
CA THR A 6 40.40 -1.90 -52.02
C THR A 6 39.80 -3.04 -51.26
N LEU A 7 40.44 -4.18 -51.14
CA LEU A 7 39.98 -5.31 -50.35
C LEU A 7 40.05 -5.00 -48.81
N LEU A 8 41.14 -4.38 -48.38
CA LEU A 8 41.33 -3.92 -46.99
C LEU A 8 40.32 -2.86 -46.58
N THR A 9 40.05 -1.87 -47.44
CA THR A 9 39.04 -0.84 -47.18
C THR A 9 37.63 -1.44 -47.10
N GLY A 10 37.28 -2.42 -47.93
CA GLY A 10 36.01 -3.13 -47.87
C GLY A 10 35.80 -3.89 -46.54
N ILE A 11 36.87 -4.55 -46.06
CA ILE A 11 36.82 -5.27 -44.75
C ILE A 11 36.62 -4.30 -43.59
N ILE A 12 37.31 -3.16 -43.56
CA ILE A 12 37.18 -2.14 -42.49
C ILE A 12 35.78 -1.56 -42.49
N ILE A 13 35.21 -1.23 -43.64
CA ILE A 13 33.84 -0.72 -43.77
C ILE A 13 32.84 -1.78 -43.30
N GLY A 14 33.01 -3.04 -43.63
CA GLY A 14 32.18 -4.16 -43.19
C GLY A 14 32.17 -4.32 -41.66
N ILE A 15 33.37 -4.25 -41.05
CA ILE A 15 33.51 -4.30 -39.60
C ILE A 15 32.80 -3.11 -38.91
N LEU A 16 33.00 -1.88 -39.43
CA LEU A 16 32.34 -0.68 -38.86
C LEU A 16 30.83 -0.74 -39.00
N LEU A 17 30.29 -1.20 -40.10
CA LEU A 17 28.86 -1.38 -40.30
C LEU A 17 28.29 -2.45 -39.35
N THR A 18 29.00 -3.55 -39.15
CA THR A 18 28.57 -4.61 -38.25
C THR A 18 28.55 -4.13 -36.78
N LEU A 19 29.59 -3.41 -36.35
CA LEU A 19 29.64 -2.82 -35.01
C LEU A 19 28.52 -1.80 -34.80
N TRP A 20 28.28 -0.92 -35.80
CA TRP A 20 27.19 0.05 -35.74
C TRP A 20 25.80 -0.61 -35.66
N PHE A 21 25.58 -1.70 -36.39
CA PHE A 21 24.34 -2.46 -36.39
C PHE A 21 24.10 -3.16 -35.04
N LEU A 22 25.14 -3.77 -34.46
CA LEU A 22 25.07 -4.42 -33.13
C LEU A 22 24.80 -3.41 -32.03
N GLU A 23 25.36 -2.21 -32.09
CA GLU A 23 25.12 -1.16 -31.10
C GLU A 23 23.71 -0.62 -31.19
N ARG A 24 23.16 -0.51 -32.40
CA ARG A 24 21.75 -0.08 -32.59
C ARG A 24 20.76 -1.11 -32.07
N GLN A 25 20.97 -2.39 -32.30
CA GLN A 25 20.14 -3.48 -31.83
C GLN A 25 20.13 -3.54 -30.29
N LYS A 26 21.27 -3.34 -29.64
CA LYS A 26 21.40 -3.30 -28.20
C LYS A 26 20.59 -2.16 -27.55
N ASN A 27 20.51 -1.01 -28.19
CA ASN A 27 19.74 0.15 -27.71
C ASN A 27 18.24 -0.08 -27.85
N GLU A 28 17.77 -0.73 -28.90
CA GLU A 28 16.36 -1.06 -29.09
C GLU A 28 15.86 -2.06 -28.03
N ASP A 29 16.64 -3.09 -27.71
CA ASP A 29 16.32 -4.07 -26.67
C ASP A 29 16.21 -3.43 -25.28
N ILE A 30 17.08 -2.48 -24.95
CA ILE A 30 17.03 -1.76 -23.67
C ILE A 30 15.78 -0.90 -23.56
N HIS A 31 15.37 -0.25 -24.65
CA HIS A 31 14.13 0.56 -24.67
C HIS A 31 12.88 -0.30 -24.51
N GLN A 32 12.78 -1.43 -25.17
CA GLN A 32 11.65 -2.34 -25.03
C GLN A 32 11.55 -2.91 -23.60
N GLN A 33 12.66 -3.35 -23.02
CA GLN A 33 12.69 -3.86 -21.64
C GLN A 33 12.28 -2.78 -20.63
N SER A 34 12.68 -1.54 -20.84
CA SER A 34 12.31 -0.40 -19.99
C SER A 34 10.81 -0.10 -20.07
N GLN A 35 10.21 -0.17 -21.26
CA GLN A 35 8.77 0.05 -21.45
C GLN A 35 7.93 -1.03 -20.78
N VAL A 36 8.29 -2.30 -20.94
CA VAL A 36 7.60 -3.43 -20.31
C VAL A 36 7.61 -3.31 -18.78
N LEU A 37 8.74 -2.91 -18.19
CA LEU A 37 8.84 -2.70 -16.74
C LEU A 37 7.96 -1.55 -16.25
N LEU A 38 7.95 -0.42 -16.98
CA LEU A 38 7.09 0.72 -16.67
C LEU A 38 5.60 0.38 -16.79
N GLU A 39 5.25 -0.37 -17.83
CA GLU A 39 3.87 -0.75 -18.09
C GLU A 39 3.34 -1.69 -17.00
N ASN A 40 4.11 -2.69 -16.59
CA ASN A 40 3.74 -3.59 -15.49
C ASN A 40 3.52 -2.85 -14.17
N VAL A 41 4.28 -1.81 -13.86
CA VAL A 41 4.07 -0.99 -12.65
C VAL A 41 2.84 -0.11 -12.78
N LYS A 42 2.58 0.46 -13.95
CA LYS A 42 1.40 1.31 -14.21
C LYS A 42 0.08 0.54 -14.14
N HIS A 43 0.08 -0.76 -14.43
CA HIS A 43 -1.13 -1.59 -14.33
C HIS A 43 -1.53 -1.96 -12.89
N LEU A 44 -0.65 -1.77 -11.91
CA LEU A 44 -0.96 -1.94 -10.49
C LEU A 44 -1.53 -0.65 -9.92
N ASN A 45 -2.85 -0.43 -10.12
CA ASN A 45 -3.50 0.81 -9.71
C ASN A 45 -3.42 1.06 -8.19
N LYS A 46 -3.70 0.05 -7.39
CA LYS A 46 -3.70 0.13 -5.93
C LYS A 46 -3.02 -1.10 -5.35
N MET A 47 -1.99 -0.88 -4.54
CA MET A 47 -1.30 -1.96 -3.83
C MET A 47 -1.63 -1.92 -2.36
N VAL A 48 -2.34 -2.93 -1.87
CA VAL A 48 -2.52 -3.16 -0.44
C VAL A 48 -1.26 -3.76 0.13
N VAL A 49 -0.66 -3.11 1.12
CA VAL A 49 0.64 -3.50 1.68
C VAL A 49 0.56 -3.96 3.13
N ALA A 50 -0.47 -3.54 3.87
CA ALA A 50 -0.69 -4.00 5.23
C ALA A 50 -2.17 -4.05 5.56
N GLU A 51 -2.55 -5.07 6.33
CA GLU A 51 -3.87 -5.21 6.94
C GLU A 51 -3.72 -5.60 8.40
N ALA A 52 -4.65 -5.14 9.22
CA ALA A 52 -4.80 -5.54 10.60
C ALA A 52 -6.29 -5.69 10.95
N TYR A 53 -6.58 -6.64 11.82
CA TYR A 53 -7.92 -6.91 12.29
C TYR A 53 -8.01 -6.59 13.78
N TYR A 54 -9.04 -5.85 14.14
CA TYR A 54 -9.32 -5.43 15.50
C TYR A 54 -10.69 -5.94 15.89
N ASN A 55 -10.81 -6.41 17.14
CA ASN A 55 -12.07 -6.89 17.70
C ASN A 55 -12.26 -6.25 19.05
N GLU A 56 -13.44 -5.73 19.29
CA GLU A 56 -13.82 -5.10 20.56
C GLU A 56 -15.25 -5.46 20.91
N VAL A 57 -15.52 -5.61 22.21
CA VAL A 57 -16.87 -5.74 22.73
C VAL A 57 -17.32 -4.37 23.22
N TYR A 58 -18.41 -3.89 22.65
CA TYR A 58 -19.07 -2.66 23.06
C TYR A 58 -20.33 -3.00 23.87
N SER A 59 -20.42 -2.46 25.06
CA SER A 59 -21.60 -2.63 25.93
C SER A 59 -22.28 -1.28 26.10
N TYR A 60 -23.53 -1.25 25.77
CA TYR A 60 -24.43 -0.11 26.00
C TYR A 60 -25.41 -0.44 27.10
N LYS A 61 -25.62 0.50 28.01
CA LYS A 61 -26.64 0.43 29.05
C LYS A 61 -27.33 1.76 29.17
N ASP A 62 -28.64 1.74 29.22
CA ASP A 62 -29.51 2.88 29.52
C ASP A 62 -30.60 2.50 30.44
N SER A 63 -31.08 3.45 31.25
CA SER A 63 -32.04 3.22 32.33
C SER A 63 -32.99 4.38 32.43
N ASP A 64 -34.27 4.11 32.23
CA ASP A 64 -35.34 5.05 32.46
C ASP A 64 -35.93 4.87 33.87
N LYS A 65 -36.15 5.98 34.56
CA LYS A 65 -36.69 6.00 35.90
C LYS A 65 -38.04 6.69 35.91
N TYR A 66 -38.98 6.06 36.57
CA TYR A 66 -40.38 6.52 36.68
C TYR A 66 -40.82 6.61 38.14
N LEU A 67 -41.88 7.36 38.39
CA LEU A 67 -42.50 7.54 39.73
C LEU A 67 -41.47 7.97 40.80
N PHE A 68 -40.83 9.11 40.61
CA PHE A 68 -39.83 9.66 41.54
C PHE A 68 -38.68 8.69 41.82
N ASP A 69 -38.15 8.05 40.78
CA ASP A 69 -37.05 7.06 40.86
C ASP A 69 -37.38 5.74 41.58
N LEU A 70 -38.65 5.46 41.85
CA LEU A 70 -39.07 4.21 42.50
C LEU A 70 -39.07 3.00 41.58
N LEU A 71 -39.25 3.22 40.25
CA LEU A 71 -39.23 2.17 39.23
C LEU A 71 -38.16 2.46 38.20
N GLN A 72 -37.30 1.48 37.95
CA GLN A 72 -36.24 1.56 36.98
C GLN A 72 -36.43 0.51 35.88
N PHE A 73 -36.36 0.94 34.64
CA PHE A 73 -36.49 0.08 33.47
C PHE A 73 -35.22 0.17 32.66
N ASP A 74 -34.47 -0.93 32.59
CA ASP A 74 -33.18 -1.01 31.94
C ASP A 74 -33.33 -1.52 30.50
N LYS A 75 -32.51 -0.99 29.61
CA LYS A 75 -32.20 -1.59 28.31
C LYS A 75 -30.69 -1.70 28.13
N ASN A 76 -30.23 -2.87 27.68
CA ASN A 76 -28.83 -3.19 27.50
C ASN A 76 -28.59 -3.78 26.10
N ALA A 77 -27.49 -3.45 25.49
CA ALA A 77 -27.02 -4.09 24.27
C ALA A 77 -25.54 -4.43 24.37
N ILE A 78 -25.19 -5.63 23.93
CA ILE A 78 -23.80 -6.07 23.80
C ILE A 78 -23.54 -6.30 22.32
N LEU A 79 -22.55 -5.58 21.78
CA LEU A 79 -22.15 -5.65 20.39
C LEU A 79 -20.72 -6.18 20.28
N MET A 80 -20.49 -7.06 19.34
CA MET A 80 -19.15 -7.39 18.87
C MET A 80 -18.83 -6.50 17.68
N VAL A 81 -17.83 -5.67 17.82
CA VAL A 81 -17.37 -4.76 16.77
C VAL A 81 -16.04 -5.28 16.24
N THR A 82 -16.00 -5.56 14.96
CA THR A 82 -14.77 -5.94 14.26
C THR A 82 -14.40 -4.82 13.28
N ALA A 83 -13.12 -4.55 13.10
CA ALA A 83 -12.67 -3.59 12.11
C ALA A 83 -11.43 -4.14 11.38
N LYS A 84 -11.47 -4.10 10.06
CA LYS A 84 -10.29 -4.31 9.23
C LYS A 84 -9.70 -2.96 8.88
N ALA A 85 -8.47 -2.67 9.35
CA ALA A 85 -7.70 -1.52 8.90
C ALA A 85 -6.76 -1.95 7.78
N GLN A 86 -6.74 -1.21 6.69
CA GLN A 86 -5.98 -1.50 5.48
C GLN A 86 -5.17 -0.29 5.06
N ILE A 87 -3.89 -0.50 4.74
CA ILE A 87 -3.03 0.54 4.16
C ILE A 87 -2.67 0.13 2.74
N SER A 88 -2.85 1.05 1.82
CA SER A 88 -2.58 0.87 0.41
C SER A 88 -1.90 2.09 -0.20
N TYR A 89 -1.26 1.90 -1.36
CA TYR A 89 -0.65 2.95 -2.17
C TYR A 89 -1.19 2.90 -3.59
N ASP A 90 -1.49 4.07 -4.16
CA ASP A 90 -1.85 4.21 -5.58
C ASP A 90 -0.56 4.33 -6.41
N LEU A 91 -0.11 3.22 -6.97
CA LEU A 91 1.14 3.16 -7.72
C LEU A 91 1.12 3.95 -9.03
N ASN A 92 -0.07 4.34 -9.54
CA ASN A 92 -0.14 5.21 -10.71
C ASN A 92 0.44 6.60 -10.45
N GLN A 93 0.44 7.04 -9.19
CA GLN A 93 1.00 8.32 -8.78
C GLN A 93 2.50 8.25 -8.48
N MET A 94 3.10 7.06 -8.55
CA MET A 94 4.53 6.87 -8.29
C MET A 94 5.38 7.46 -9.42
N LYS A 95 6.40 8.25 -9.08
CA LYS A 95 7.34 8.82 -10.04
C LYS A 95 8.60 7.98 -10.11
N ILE A 96 8.86 7.42 -11.29
CA ILE A 96 10.01 6.58 -11.57
C ILE A 96 10.84 7.23 -12.66
N ARG A 97 12.18 7.22 -12.49
CA ARG A 97 13.15 7.61 -13.52
C ARG A 97 13.99 6.39 -13.90
N LEU A 98 14.09 6.12 -15.18
CA LEU A 98 14.95 5.08 -15.72
C LEU A 98 16.26 5.68 -16.20
N ASP A 99 17.39 5.16 -15.73
CA ASP A 99 18.71 5.40 -16.29
C ASP A 99 19.12 4.18 -17.12
N SER A 100 18.90 4.28 -18.43
CA SER A 100 19.16 3.18 -19.36
C SER A 100 20.67 2.92 -19.54
N VAL A 101 21.52 3.93 -19.34
CA VAL A 101 22.97 3.81 -19.48
C VAL A 101 23.56 2.94 -18.36
N HIS A 102 23.17 3.24 -17.12
CA HIS A 102 23.65 2.52 -15.94
C HIS A 102 22.72 1.38 -15.53
N LYS A 103 21.61 1.18 -16.25
CA LYS A 103 20.55 0.20 -15.93
C LYS A 103 20.04 0.36 -14.50
N ILE A 104 19.69 1.59 -14.11
CA ILE A 104 19.18 1.93 -12.79
C ILE A 104 17.73 2.39 -12.89
N ILE A 105 16.87 1.83 -12.03
CA ILE A 105 15.51 2.28 -11.80
C ILE A 105 15.50 3.11 -10.52
N ASN A 106 15.35 4.43 -10.67
CA ASN A 106 15.28 5.34 -9.53
C ASN A 106 13.82 5.62 -9.18
N ILE A 107 13.42 5.27 -7.96
CA ILE A 107 12.13 5.68 -7.40
C ILE A 107 12.30 7.11 -6.87
N MET A 108 11.66 8.06 -7.56
CA MET A 108 11.78 9.49 -7.27
C MET A 108 10.79 9.95 -6.22
N ASP A 109 9.57 9.39 -6.28
CA ASP A 109 8.48 9.77 -5.39
C ASP A 109 7.51 8.59 -5.18
N ILE A 110 7.09 8.42 -3.95
CA ILE A 110 6.10 7.44 -3.55
C ILE A 110 4.85 8.20 -3.12
N PRO A 111 3.67 7.84 -3.65
CA PRO A 111 2.44 8.51 -3.29
C PRO A 111 2.16 8.38 -1.79
N LYS A 112 1.34 9.28 -1.27
CA LYS A 112 0.87 9.21 0.11
C LYS A 112 0.05 7.93 0.31
N GLU A 113 0.22 7.31 1.47
CA GLU A 113 -0.57 6.16 1.87
C GLU A 113 -2.05 6.49 1.98
N GLN A 114 -2.90 5.52 1.64
CA GLN A 114 -4.34 5.56 1.85
C GLN A 114 -4.67 4.59 2.98
N VAL A 115 -5.33 5.11 4.03
CA VAL A 115 -5.78 4.31 5.18
C VAL A 115 -7.28 4.16 5.09
N GLU A 116 -7.76 2.92 5.06
CA GLU A 116 -9.17 2.60 5.04
C GLU A 116 -9.51 1.69 6.23
N ILE A 117 -10.62 1.97 6.89
CA ILE A 117 -11.11 1.18 8.02
C ILE A 117 -12.51 0.70 7.67
N PHE A 118 -12.70 -0.61 7.70
CA PHE A 118 -13.95 -1.30 7.39
C PHE A 118 -14.52 -1.90 8.67
N PRO A 119 -15.39 -1.19 9.39
CA PRO A 119 -16.05 -1.71 10.58
C PRO A 119 -17.18 -2.66 10.20
N ASN A 120 -17.39 -3.66 11.05
CA ASN A 120 -18.54 -4.54 11.01
C ASN A 120 -19.07 -4.74 12.44
N ILE A 121 -20.38 -4.67 12.61
CA ILE A 121 -21.05 -4.75 13.92
C ILE A 121 -21.97 -5.95 13.90
N GLN A 122 -21.92 -6.72 15.01
CA GLN A 122 -22.83 -7.80 15.28
C GLN A 122 -23.42 -7.62 16.67
N TYR A 123 -24.73 -7.61 16.79
CA TYR A 123 -25.39 -7.63 18.07
C TYR A 123 -25.30 -9.04 18.66
N TYR A 124 -24.66 -9.14 19.82
CA TYR A 124 -24.53 -10.40 20.55
C TYR A 124 -25.70 -10.65 21.50
N ASP A 125 -26.11 -9.59 22.19
CA ASP A 125 -27.24 -9.65 23.12
C ASP A 125 -27.98 -8.31 23.16
N ILE A 126 -29.30 -8.37 23.20
CA ILE A 126 -30.19 -7.21 23.37
C ILE A 126 -31.24 -7.56 24.45
N GLN A 127 -31.20 -6.83 25.55
CA GLN A 127 -32.15 -6.93 26.63
C GLN A 127 -32.89 -5.61 26.79
N GLN A 128 -34.20 -5.67 26.84
CA GLN A 128 -35.04 -4.49 26.99
C GLN A 128 -36.29 -4.81 27.82
N SER A 129 -36.76 -3.83 28.56
CA SER A 129 -38.01 -3.93 29.30
C SER A 129 -39.19 -3.47 28.45
N SER A 130 -40.40 -3.82 28.88
CA SER A 130 -41.63 -3.42 28.16
C SER A 130 -41.86 -1.91 28.11
N LEU A 131 -41.28 -1.15 29.06
CA LEU A 131 -41.42 0.30 29.19
C LEU A 131 -40.16 1.08 28.79
N ASN A 132 -39.07 0.38 28.47
CA ASN A 132 -37.87 0.98 27.90
C ASN A 132 -37.33 0.06 26.79
N GLN A 133 -37.79 0.26 25.57
CA GLN A 133 -37.40 -0.51 24.39
C GLN A 133 -36.43 0.30 23.54
N PHE A 134 -35.59 -0.42 22.78
CA PHE A 134 -34.74 0.21 21.75
C PHE A 134 -35.61 0.71 20.61
N ASP A 135 -35.47 1.97 20.27
CA ASP A 135 -35.97 2.53 19.03
C ASP A 135 -34.91 2.54 17.95
N LYS A 136 -35.30 3.00 16.75
CA LYS A 136 -34.40 3.10 15.59
C LYS A 136 -33.25 4.07 15.85
N ASP A 137 -33.51 5.16 16.54
CA ASP A 137 -32.50 6.21 16.77
C ASP A 137 -31.50 5.75 17.84
N ASP A 138 -31.94 5.01 18.84
CA ASP A 138 -31.03 4.35 19.79
C ASP A 138 -30.07 3.40 19.10
N LEU A 139 -30.55 2.51 18.23
CA LEU A 139 -29.72 1.55 17.53
C LEU A 139 -28.73 2.24 16.59
N ASN A 140 -29.16 3.30 15.90
CA ASN A 140 -28.27 4.09 15.05
C ASN A 140 -27.16 4.77 15.86
N ARG A 141 -27.50 5.35 17.02
CA ARG A 141 -26.55 6.00 17.92
C ARG A 141 -25.55 5.00 18.47
N ILE A 142 -26.01 3.85 18.97
CA ILE A 142 -25.16 2.78 19.48
C ILE A 142 -24.17 2.29 18.40
N ASN A 143 -24.63 2.11 17.17
CA ASN A 143 -23.77 1.73 16.06
C ASN A 143 -22.72 2.79 15.76
N ALA A 144 -23.09 4.07 15.73
CA ALA A 144 -22.16 5.16 15.49
C ALA A 144 -21.09 5.25 16.58
N ASP A 145 -21.51 5.20 17.84
CA ASP A 145 -20.62 5.24 19.01
C ASP A 145 -19.65 4.04 19.03
N ALA A 146 -20.14 2.84 18.74
CA ALA A 146 -19.34 1.64 18.69
C ALA A 146 -18.29 1.69 17.55
N ILE A 147 -18.64 2.25 16.38
CA ILE A 147 -17.72 2.47 15.27
C ILE A 147 -16.67 3.53 15.62
N GLU A 148 -17.07 4.63 16.23
CA GLU A 148 -16.15 5.68 16.65
C GLU A 148 -15.16 5.15 17.69
N LYS A 149 -15.64 4.39 18.66
CA LYS A 149 -14.82 3.79 19.70
C LYS A 149 -13.75 2.86 19.12
N ILE A 150 -14.13 1.90 18.27
CA ILE A 150 -13.12 1.00 17.68
C ILE A 150 -12.13 1.75 16.81
N LYS A 151 -12.57 2.77 16.06
CA LYS A 151 -11.65 3.60 15.24
C LYS A 151 -10.62 4.35 16.09
N SER A 152 -11.01 4.82 17.27
CA SER A 152 -10.12 5.54 18.19
C SER A 152 -9.09 4.63 18.86
N HIS A 153 -9.37 3.33 18.96
CA HIS A 153 -8.47 2.34 19.56
C HIS A 153 -7.51 1.69 18.56
N ILE A 154 -7.66 1.94 17.25
CA ILE A 154 -6.76 1.39 16.23
C ILE A 154 -5.43 2.11 16.28
N ASP A 155 -4.36 1.41 16.67
CA ASP A 155 -2.99 1.92 16.54
C ASP A 155 -2.51 1.80 15.09
N LEU A 156 -2.64 2.91 14.36
CA LEU A 156 -2.16 3.00 12.98
C LEU A 156 -0.64 3.15 12.88
N THR A 157 0.07 3.46 13.97
CA THR A 157 1.51 3.75 13.95
C THR A 157 2.31 2.52 13.53
N GLN A 158 2.09 1.41 14.21
CA GLN A 158 2.74 0.14 13.90
C GLN A 158 2.33 -0.40 12.52
N LEU A 159 1.05 -0.22 12.16
CA LEU A 159 0.54 -0.65 10.87
C LEU A 159 1.20 0.14 9.72
N ARG A 160 1.41 1.45 9.88
CA ARG A 160 2.12 2.31 8.92
C ARG A 160 3.58 1.90 8.74
N LEU A 161 4.29 1.60 9.83
CA LEU A 161 5.67 1.13 9.76
C LEU A 161 5.76 -0.18 8.98
N LYS A 162 4.88 -1.14 9.30
CA LYS A 162 4.80 -2.41 8.58
C LYS A 162 4.49 -2.19 7.10
N ALA A 163 3.54 -1.28 6.80
CA ALA A 163 3.15 -0.94 5.43
C ALA A 163 4.31 -0.38 4.62
N LYS A 164 5.09 0.57 5.18
CA LYS A 164 6.27 1.14 4.51
C LYS A 164 7.32 0.07 4.20
N LYS A 165 7.61 -0.81 5.16
CA LYS A 165 8.56 -1.91 4.97
C LYS A 165 8.07 -2.86 3.88
N GLN A 166 6.81 -3.28 3.94
CA GLN A 166 6.22 -4.20 2.98
C GLN A 166 6.15 -3.61 1.57
N LEU A 167 5.85 -2.30 1.45
CA LEU A 167 5.89 -1.61 0.15
C LEU A 167 7.27 -1.73 -0.48
N LEU A 168 8.34 -1.46 0.29
CA LEU A 168 9.71 -1.57 -0.22
C LEU A 168 10.04 -2.98 -0.68
N GLU A 169 9.70 -3.99 0.13
CA GLU A 169 9.91 -5.40 -0.21
C GLU A 169 9.12 -5.80 -1.47
N ASN A 170 7.86 -5.37 -1.57
CA ASN A 170 7.02 -5.65 -2.73
C ASN A 170 7.57 -4.99 -4.01
N LEU A 171 8.01 -3.73 -3.92
CA LEU A 171 8.65 -3.03 -5.04
C LEU A 171 9.96 -3.72 -5.44
N GLN A 172 10.80 -4.14 -4.49
CA GLN A 172 12.00 -4.89 -4.78
C GLN A 172 11.71 -6.22 -5.48
N ASN A 173 10.64 -6.91 -5.09
CA ASN A 173 10.22 -8.16 -5.72
C ASN A 173 9.67 -7.93 -7.13
N LEU A 174 8.86 -6.90 -7.34
CA LEU A 174 8.38 -6.51 -8.68
C LEU A 174 9.55 -6.21 -9.62
N TYR A 175 10.58 -5.54 -9.12
CA TYR A 175 11.78 -5.25 -9.90
C TYR A 175 12.82 -6.37 -9.88
N ALA A 176 12.59 -7.48 -9.14
CA ALA A 176 13.49 -8.63 -9.19
C ALA A 176 13.57 -9.24 -10.60
N LEU A 177 12.48 -9.16 -11.38
CA LEU A 177 12.50 -9.49 -12.81
C LEU A 177 13.47 -8.60 -13.60
N SER A 178 13.67 -7.35 -13.17
CA SER A 178 14.63 -6.45 -13.80
C SER A 178 16.08 -6.89 -13.60
N LYS A 179 16.38 -7.64 -12.52
CA LYS A 179 17.73 -8.21 -12.29
C LYS A 179 18.11 -9.22 -13.36
N ILE A 180 17.14 -9.94 -13.95
CA ILE A 180 17.38 -10.87 -15.07
C ILE A 180 18.01 -10.11 -16.24
N TYR A 181 17.63 -8.85 -16.44
CA TYR A 181 18.16 -7.96 -17.48
C TYR A 181 19.32 -7.07 -16.99
N GLY A 182 19.80 -7.31 -15.75
CA GLY A 182 20.91 -6.57 -15.16
C GLY A 182 20.58 -5.17 -14.67
N TRP A 183 19.28 -4.86 -14.44
CA TRP A 183 18.83 -3.60 -13.86
C TRP A 183 18.94 -3.62 -12.33
N LYS A 184 19.25 -2.45 -11.72
CA LYS A 184 19.26 -2.22 -10.30
C LYS A 184 18.16 -1.26 -9.91
N VAL A 185 17.53 -1.49 -8.75
CA VAL A 185 16.56 -0.54 -8.18
C VAL A 185 17.24 0.22 -7.06
N GLU A 186 17.20 1.53 -7.13
CA GLU A 186 17.70 2.44 -6.09
C GLU A 186 16.55 3.28 -5.53
N ASP A 187 16.40 3.24 -4.22
CA ASP A 187 15.49 4.09 -3.47
C ASP A 187 16.20 4.66 -2.24
N ASN A 188 16.81 5.80 -2.45
CA ASN A 188 17.54 6.51 -1.39
C ASN A 188 16.60 7.20 -0.39
N ARG A 189 15.35 7.50 -0.78
CA ARG A 189 14.39 8.21 0.08
C ARG A 189 13.67 7.29 1.05
N LEU A 190 13.26 6.11 0.58
CA LEU A 190 12.57 5.14 1.41
C LEU A 190 13.49 4.60 2.51
N LYS A 191 14.76 4.33 2.18
CA LYS A 191 15.76 3.95 3.18
C LYS A 191 15.92 5.03 4.25
N LYS A 192 16.10 6.29 3.84
CA LYS A 192 16.27 7.41 4.77
C LYS A 192 15.05 7.65 5.64
N ASN A 193 13.84 7.57 5.08
CA ASN A 193 12.60 7.75 5.83
C ASN A 193 12.35 6.58 6.79
N LEU A 194 12.61 5.33 6.37
CA LEU A 194 12.47 4.16 7.22
C LEU A 194 13.45 4.20 8.40
N GLU A 195 14.70 4.59 8.15
CA GLU A 195 15.72 4.74 9.20
C GLU A 195 15.33 5.86 10.18
N ALA A 196 14.82 7.00 9.70
CA ALA A 196 14.36 8.09 10.54
C ALA A 196 13.18 7.67 11.43
N ASP A 197 12.19 6.99 10.86
CA ASP A 197 11.03 6.49 11.60
C ASP A 197 11.45 5.43 12.65
N LEU A 198 12.36 4.52 12.32
CA LEU A 198 12.86 3.50 13.26
C LEU A 198 13.64 4.11 14.44
N VAL A 199 14.32 5.25 14.24
CA VAL A 199 15.02 5.98 15.30
C VAL A 199 14.03 6.65 16.26
N LEU A 200 12.92 7.19 15.74
CA LEU A 200 11.88 7.84 16.56
C LEU A 200 11.13 6.87 17.49
N PHE A 201 11.07 5.57 17.13
CA PHE A 201 10.38 4.55 17.95
C PHE A 201 11.32 3.76 18.89
N LYS A 202 12.62 4.07 18.88
CA LYS A 202 13.61 3.45 19.79
C LYS A 202 13.81 4.23 21.10
N ASN A 203 13.23 5.43 21.17
CA ASN A 203 13.20 6.30 22.36
C ASN A 203 11.78 6.31 22.95
#